data_af10d9a71d5eb34f0f2510034c26228c
#
_entry.id   af10d9a71d5eb34f0f2510034c26228c
#
_cell.length_a   1.000
_cell.length_b   1.000
_cell.length_c   1.000
_cell.angle_alpha   90.00
_cell.angle_beta   90.00
_cell.angle_gamma   90.00
#
_symmetry.space_group_name_H-M   'P 1'
#
loop_
_entity.id
_entity.type
_entity.pdbx_description
1 polymer ?
#
loop_
_entity_poly.entity_id
_entity_poly.type
_entity_poly.pdbx_seq_one_letter_code
_entity_poly.pdbx_strand_id
1 'polypeptide(L)'
;RNKSIRRLFSEIPNLLQVLKPCMMMSPLSVSVFIDPEKFKFDVAIFDEASQVFPEDAVGSIMRAKQVVVVGDNRQLPPTSFFKISEPDEAELADEEFDLESLESILDECSTAGLPEKKLLWHYGAAMNH
;
A
#
# COMPACT_ATOMS: atom_id res chain seq x y z
N ARG A 1 16.31 17.12 -23.88
CA ARG A 1 14.91 17.35 -23.43
C ARG A 1 14.57 16.23 -22.44
N ASN A 2 14.34 16.57 -21.18
CA ASN A 2 14.06 15.59 -20.14
C ASN A 2 12.73 14.91 -20.43
N LYS A 3 12.71 13.58 -20.44
CA LYS A 3 11.49 12.78 -20.55
C LYS A 3 10.83 12.69 -19.18
N SER A 4 9.51 12.72 -19.14
CA SER A 4 8.77 12.48 -17.88
C SER A 4 8.96 11.01 -17.44
N ILE A 5 8.92 10.77 -16.12
CA ILE A 5 9.03 9.43 -15.54
C ILE A 5 8.00 8.48 -16.17
N ARG A 6 6.75 8.92 -16.30
CA ARG A 6 5.66 8.14 -16.92
C ARG A 6 6.01 7.69 -18.34
N ARG A 7 6.61 8.57 -19.12
CA ARG A 7 7.03 8.24 -20.49
C ARG A 7 8.18 7.24 -20.52
N LEU A 8 9.12 7.35 -19.57
CA LEU A 8 10.21 6.40 -19.44
C LEU A 8 9.69 4.99 -19.14
N PHE A 9 8.78 4.85 -18.19
CA PHE A 9 8.15 3.57 -17.86
C PHE A 9 7.40 2.96 -19.05
N SER A 10 6.76 3.77 -19.87
CA SER A 10 6.02 3.26 -21.02
C SER A 10 6.90 2.88 -22.22
N GLU A 11 8.06 3.55 -22.41
CA GLU A 11 8.92 3.33 -23.57
C GLU A 11 9.92 2.18 -23.37
N ILE A 12 10.44 1.97 -22.17
CA ILE A 12 11.50 0.97 -21.89
C ILE A 12 11.19 0.06 -20.69
N PRO A 13 10.00 -0.57 -20.63
CA PRO A 13 9.58 -1.35 -19.44
C PRO A 13 10.55 -2.50 -19.14
N ASN A 14 10.94 -3.28 -20.15
CA ASN A 14 11.84 -4.43 -19.98
C ASN A 14 13.22 -4.02 -19.48
N LEU A 15 13.78 -2.94 -20.03
CA LEU A 15 15.08 -2.44 -19.58
C LEU A 15 15.01 -1.96 -18.13
N LEU A 16 13.92 -1.29 -17.76
CA LEU A 16 13.71 -0.85 -16.37
C LEU A 16 13.63 -2.02 -15.41
N GLN A 17 12.91 -3.10 -15.75
CA GLN A 17 12.83 -4.29 -14.90
C GLN A 17 14.18 -5.00 -14.76
N VAL A 18 14.99 -5.04 -15.81
CA VAL A 18 16.33 -5.63 -15.74
C VAL A 18 17.27 -4.80 -14.86
N LEU A 19 17.24 -3.47 -15.02
CA LEU A 19 18.11 -2.57 -14.25
C LEU A 19 17.62 -2.36 -12.80
N LYS A 20 16.32 -2.41 -12.58
CA LYS A 20 15.66 -2.17 -11.30
C LYS A 20 14.58 -3.24 -11.07
N PRO A 21 14.99 -4.46 -10.73
CA PRO A 21 14.05 -5.57 -10.50
C PRO A 21 13.16 -5.37 -9.26
N CYS A 22 13.59 -4.52 -8.33
CA CYS A 22 12.83 -4.11 -7.16
C CYS A 22 12.50 -2.62 -7.25
N MET A 23 11.22 -2.28 -7.03
CA MET A 23 10.72 -0.91 -7.06
C MET A 23 9.99 -0.61 -5.75
N MET A 24 10.40 0.45 -5.06
CA MET A 24 9.72 0.95 -3.86
C MET A 24 8.84 2.14 -4.26
N MET A 25 7.54 1.99 -4.07
CA MET A 25 6.56 2.99 -4.51
C MET A 25 5.35 2.95 -3.57
N SER A 26 4.66 4.08 -3.43
CA SER A 26 3.33 4.06 -2.82
C SER A 26 2.32 3.36 -3.74
N PRO A 27 1.23 2.77 -3.20
CA PRO A 27 0.19 2.13 -4.00
C PRO A 27 -0.38 3.05 -5.09
N LEU A 28 -0.61 4.31 -4.76
CA LEU A 28 -1.05 5.32 -5.71
C LEU A 28 -0.05 5.52 -6.86
N SER A 29 1.24 5.60 -6.55
CA SER A 29 2.30 5.73 -7.57
C SER A 29 2.37 4.51 -8.47
N VAL A 30 2.17 3.31 -7.93
CA VAL A 30 2.09 2.08 -8.71
C VAL A 30 0.95 2.17 -9.73
N SER A 31 -0.24 2.59 -9.29
CA SER A 31 -1.41 2.73 -10.15
C SER A 31 -1.22 3.75 -11.28
N VAL A 32 -0.48 4.83 -11.01
CA VAL A 32 -0.23 5.91 -11.97
C VAL A 32 0.88 5.58 -12.98
N PHE A 33 1.96 4.93 -12.54
CA PHE A 33 3.18 4.78 -13.35
C PHE A 33 3.39 3.39 -13.92
N ILE A 34 2.85 2.35 -13.29
CA ILE A 34 3.09 0.96 -13.65
C ILE A 34 1.92 0.44 -14.50
N ASP A 35 2.15 0.28 -15.79
CA ASP A 35 1.18 -0.32 -16.70
C ASP A 35 1.08 -1.84 -16.42
N PRO A 36 -0.11 -2.36 -16.04
CA PRO A 36 -0.28 -3.76 -15.68
C PRO A 36 -0.08 -4.73 -16.85
N GLU A 37 -0.14 -4.25 -18.09
CA GLU A 37 0.13 -5.08 -19.25
C GLU A 37 1.62 -5.21 -19.56
N LYS A 38 2.39 -4.18 -19.22
CA LYS A 38 3.83 -4.12 -19.52
C LYS A 38 4.72 -4.58 -18.36
N PHE A 39 4.25 -4.44 -17.13
CA PHE A 39 5.00 -4.81 -15.93
C PHE A 39 4.29 -5.95 -15.21
N LYS A 40 5.03 -7.02 -14.97
CA LYS A 40 4.62 -8.13 -14.11
C LYS A 40 5.71 -8.38 -13.09
N PHE A 41 5.33 -8.36 -11.82
CA PHE A 41 6.22 -8.63 -10.71
C PHE A 41 5.96 -10.05 -10.18
N ASP A 42 6.98 -10.67 -9.63
CA ASP A 42 6.79 -11.97 -8.99
C ASP A 42 6.13 -11.81 -7.63
N VAL A 43 6.48 -10.74 -6.90
CA VAL A 43 5.96 -10.49 -5.56
C VAL A 43 5.66 -9.00 -5.39
N ALA A 44 4.51 -8.69 -4.80
CA ALA A 44 4.22 -7.39 -4.18
C ALA A 44 4.35 -7.52 -2.67
N ILE A 45 5.11 -6.64 -2.05
CA ILE A 45 5.30 -6.60 -0.60
C ILE A 45 4.71 -5.30 -0.09
N PHE A 46 3.73 -5.40 0.80
CA PHE A 46 3.19 -4.26 1.54
C PHE A 46 3.86 -4.21 2.90
N ASP A 47 4.56 -3.13 3.17
CA ASP A 47 5.10 -2.81 4.48
C ASP A 47 4.19 -1.79 5.18
N GLU A 48 4.09 -1.84 6.51
CA GLU A 48 3.15 -1.04 7.30
C GLU A 48 1.69 -1.17 6.82
N ALA A 49 1.29 -2.38 6.49
CA ALA A 49 0.01 -2.69 5.83
C ALA A 49 -1.22 -2.37 6.68
N SER A 50 -1.07 -2.20 7.99
CA SER A 50 -2.12 -1.67 8.87
C SER A 50 -2.56 -0.25 8.52
N GLN A 51 -1.76 0.50 7.74
CA GLN A 51 -2.04 1.87 7.31
C GLN A 51 -2.50 1.97 5.85
N VAL A 52 -2.65 0.85 5.14
CA VAL A 52 -3.00 0.82 3.72
C VAL A 52 -4.45 0.39 3.57
N PHE A 53 -5.25 1.20 2.87
CA PHE A 53 -6.61 0.84 2.52
C PHE A 53 -6.65 -0.29 1.48
N PRO A 54 -7.62 -1.21 1.54
CA PRO A 54 -7.76 -2.30 0.58
C PRO A 54 -7.89 -1.80 -0.87
N GLU A 55 -8.67 -0.75 -1.10
CA GLU A 55 -8.85 -0.14 -2.42
C GLU A 55 -7.57 0.40 -3.03
N ASP A 56 -6.65 0.93 -2.22
CA ASP A 56 -5.35 1.40 -2.68
C ASP A 56 -4.42 0.24 -3.03
N ALA A 57 -4.53 -0.87 -2.30
CA ALA A 57 -3.69 -2.05 -2.49
C ALA A 57 -4.00 -2.82 -3.77
N VAL A 58 -5.27 -2.85 -4.23
CA VAL A 58 -5.74 -3.64 -5.38
C VAL A 58 -4.87 -3.39 -6.62
N GLY A 59 -4.55 -2.14 -6.91
CA GLY A 59 -3.71 -1.78 -8.05
C GLY A 59 -2.34 -2.47 -8.03
N SER A 60 -1.71 -2.56 -6.87
CA SER A 60 -0.42 -3.24 -6.70
C SER A 60 -0.55 -4.76 -6.77
N ILE A 61 -1.59 -5.32 -6.14
CA ILE A 61 -1.89 -6.75 -6.13
C ILE A 61 -2.06 -7.30 -7.55
N MET A 62 -2.81 -6.59 -8.39
CA MET A 62 -3.06 -7.01 -9.78
C MET A 62 -1.80 -7.10 -10.65
N ARG A 63 -0.70 -6.49 -10.25
CA ARG A 63 0.55 -6.45 -11.00
C ARG A 63 1.55 -7.51 -10.56
N ALA A 64 1.22 -8.32 -9.55
CA ALA A 64 2.10 -9.34 -8.99
C ALA A 64 1.45 -10.72 -9.01
N LYS A 65 2.29 -11.76 -8.99
CA LYS A 65 1.85 -13.17 -8.90
C LYS A 65 1.60 -13.59 -7.46
N GLN A 66 2.31 -12.99 -6.52
CA GLN A 66 2.23 -13.27 -5.09
C GLN A 66 2.18 -11.97 -4.32
N VAL A 67 1.57 -12.02 -3.13
CA VAL A 67 1.48 -10.87 -2.22
C VAL A 67 2.01 -11.29 -0.86
N VAL A 68 2.82 -10.43 -0.28
CA VAL A 68 3.27 -10.51 1.11
C VAL A 68 2.82 -9.23 1.81
N VAL A 69 2.09 -9.40 2.88
CA VAL A 69 1.53 -8.28 3.66
C VAL A 69 2.20 -8.29 5.03
N VAL A 70 2.91 -7.21 5.36
CA VAL A 70 3.64 -7.03 6.62
C VAL A 70 3.07 -5.84 7.36
N GLY A 71 2.72 -6.02 8.62
CA GLY A 71 2.17 -4.96 9.46
C GLY A 71 1.99 -5.41 10.90
N ASP A 72 1.57 -4.48 11.73
CA ASP A 72 1.26 -4.71 13.13
C ASP A 72 -0.16 -4.22 13.42
N ASN A 73 -1.07 -5.12 13.78
CA ASN A 73 -2.46 -4.83 14.12
C ASN A 73 -2.61 -3.95 15.37
N ARG A 74 -1.52 -3.70 16.09
CA ARG A 74 -1.50 -2.79 17.25
C ARG A 74 -1.19 -1.35 16.88
N GLN A 75 -0.81 -1.11 15.63
CA GLN A 75 -0.60 0.24 15.11
C GLN A 75 -1.92 0.90 14.71
N LEU A 76 -1.88 2.22 14.54
CA LEU A 76 -3.06 2.98 14.15
C LEU A 76 -3.61 2.49 12.79
N PRO A 77 -4.96 2.41 12.66
CA PRO A 77 -5.60 2.06 11.40
C PRO A 77 -5.33 3.14 10.34
N PRO A 78 -5.67 2.86 9.06
CA PRO A 78 -5.56 3.85 8.00
C PRO A 78 -6.33 5.12 8.36
N THR A 79 -5.71 6.28 8.19
CA THR A 79 -6.39 7.56 8.47
C THR A 79 -6.90 8.18 7.18
N SER A 80 -8.17 8.52 7.16
CA SER A 80 -8.84 9.21 6.05
C SER A 80 -8.53 10.73 5.99
N PHE A 81 -7.49 11.19 6.66
CA PHE A 81 -7.15 12.62 6.78
C PHE A 81 -7.08 13.37 5.43
N PHE A 82 -6.84 12.67 4.34
CA PHE A 82 -6.78 13.27 2.99
C PHE A 82 -8.08 13.14 2.18
N LYS A 83 -9.11 12.46 2.67
CA LYS A 83 -10.40 12.36 1.99
C LYS A 83 -11.34 13.52 2.31
N ILE A 84 -11.00 14.34 3.30
CA ILE A 84 -11.77 15.54 3.67
C ILE A 84 -11.12 16.76 2.99
N SER A 85 -11.31 16.88 1.69
CA SER A 85 -10.89 18.07 0.93
C SER A 85 -12.02 18.56 0.03
N GLU A 86 -13.19 18.78 0.61
CA GLU A 86 -14.14 19.82 0.17
C GLU A 86 -14.97 20.23 1.39
N PRO A 87 -14.87 21.48 1.85
CA PRO A 87 -15.65 21.93 2.98
C PRO A 87 -17.03 22.38 2.49
N ASP A 88 -18.02 21.53 2.57
CA ASP A 88 -19.39 21.99 2.77
C ASP A 88 -19.55 22.32 4.25
N GLU A 89 -19.54 23.63 4.56
CA GLU A 89 -19.55 24.19 5.92
C GLU A 89 -20.87 23.97 6.71
N ALA A 90 -21.69 22.98 6.36
CA ALA A 90 -23.05 22.85 6.93
C ALA A 90 -23.29 21.61 7.80
N GLU A 91 -22.35 20.66 7.95
CA GLU A 91 -22.61 19.43 8.72
C GLU A 91 -21.49 19.07 9.73
N LEU A 92 -20.94 20.05 10.43
CA LEU A 92 -19.94 19.84 11.49
C LEU A 92 -20.56 19.59 12.87
N ALA A 93 -21.72 18.98 12.95
CA ALA A 93 -22.30 18.59 14.24
C ALA A 93 -22.80 17.16 14.14
N ASP A 94 -22.23 16.28 14.95
CA ASP A 94 -22.70 14.93 15.30
C ASP A 94 -22.32 13.70 14.44
N GLU A 95 -21.26 13.70 13.66
CA GLU A 95 -20.65 12.44 13.29
C GLU A 95 -19.44 12.17 14.22
N GLU A 96 -19.65 11.42 15.31
CA GLU A 96 -18.61 10.57 15.88
C GLU A 96 -18.13 9.69 14.72
N PHE A 97 -17.04 10.10 14.10
CA PHE A 97 -16.38 9.35 13.04
C PHE A 97 -15.95 8.03 13.66
N ASP A 98 -16.69 6.98 13.35
CA ASP A 98 -16.48 5.64 13.88
C ASP A 98 -15.14 5.12 13.32
N LEU A 99 -14.06 5.43 14.04
CA LEU A 99 -12.69 5.02 13.71
C LEU A 99 -12.55 3.49 13.74
N GLU A 100 -13.55 2.78 14.27
CA GLU A 100 -13.57 1.31 14.35
C GLU A 100 -13.90 0.63 13.01
N SER A 101 -14.32 1.37 11.98
CA SER A 101 -14.72 0.76 10.69
C SER A 101 -13.69 0.87 9.56
N LEU A 102 -12.51 1.40 9.82
CA LEU A 102 -11.47 1.54 8.80
C LEU A 102 -10.60 0.28 8.73
N GLU A 103 -11.08 -0.72 8.00
CA GLU A 103 -10.33 -1.94 7.74
C GLU A 103 -9.11 -1.67 6.85
N SER A 104 -7.97 -2.22 7.25
CA SER A 104 -6.74 -2.18 6.47
C SER A 104 -6.60 -3.41 5.58
N ILE A 105 -5.69 -3.36 4.61
CA ILE A 105 -5.35 -4.55 3.82
C ILE A 105 -4.83 -5.71 4.70
N LEU A 106 -4.23 -5.41 5.84
CA LEU A 106 -3.78 -6.41 6.81
C LEU A 106 -4.98 -7.13 7.44
N ASP A 107 -6.01 -6.40 7.82
CA ASP A 107 -7.25 -6.95 8.42
C ASP A 107 -8.01 -7.79 7.40
N GLU A 108 -8.14 -7.30 6.18
CA GLU A 108 -8.75 -8.05 5.07
C GLU A 108 -8.02 -9.37 4.79
N CYS A 109 -6.69 -9.36 4.76
CA CYS A 109 -5.90 -10.57 4.55
C CYS A 109 -6.08 -11.58 5.69
N SER A 110 -6.15 -11.13 6.93
CA SER A 110 -6.40 -11.97 8.10
C SER A 110 -7.81 -12.56 8.05
N THR A 111 -8.82 -11.76 7.73
CA THR A 111 -10.22 -12.19 7.60
C THR A 111 -10.41 -13.19 6.44
N ALA A 112 -9.69 -12.99 5.33
CA ALA A 112 -9.68 -13.92 4.21
C ALA A 112 -8.98 -15.26 4.51
N GLY A 113 -8.37 -15.42 5.70
CA GLY A 113 -7.71 -16.65 6.13
C GLY A 113 -6.40 -16.93 5.41
N LEU A 114 -5.69 -15.89 4.98
CA LEU A 114 -4.36 -16.07 4.41
C LEU A 114 -3.38 -16.61 5.47
N PRO A 115 -2.37 -17.40 5.07
CA PRO A 115 -1.39 -17.94 6.00
C PRO A 115 -0.65 -16.82 6.73
N GLU A 116 -0.76 -16.78 8.06
CA GLU A 116 -0.13 -15.77 8.90
C GLU A 116 1.09 -16.34 9.62
N LYS A 117 2.16 -15.53 9.70
CA LYS A 117 3.35 -15.82 10.50
C LYS A 117 3.72 -14.61 11.33
N LYS A 118 3.88 -14.81 12.64
CA LYS A 118 4.38 -13.76 13.56
C LYS A 118 5.89 -13.75 13.56
N LEU A 119 6.47 -12.55 13.42
CA LEU A 119 7.88 -12.34 13.66
C LEU A 119 8.13 -12.26 15.16
N LEU A 120 8.99 -13.13 15.69
CA LEU A 120 9.30 -13.20 17.12
C LEU A 120 10.38 -12.20 17.55
N TRP A 121 11.09 -11.60 16.59
CA TRP A 121 12.16 -10.65 16.83
C TRP A 121 11.88 -9.34 16.12
N HIS A 122 11.98 -8.22 16.85
CA HIS A 122 11.98 -6.90 16.28
C HIS A 122 13.14 -6.08 16.86
N TYR A 123 13.81 -5.32 16.00
CA TYR A 123 15.01 -4.56 16.37
C TYR A 123 14.73 -3.34 17.25
N GLY A 124 13.50 -2.89 17.34
CA GLY A 124 13.13 -1.65 18.06
C GLY A 124 13.12 -1.75 19.60
N ALA A 125 13.11 -2.97 20.17
CA ALA A 125 12.99 -3.14 21.62
C ALA A 125 14.32 -3.29 22.38
N ALA A 126 15.45 -3.33 21.69
CA ALA A 126 16.76 -3.63 22.30
C ALA A 126 17.53 -2.39 22.79
N MET A 127 16.98 -1.18 22.69
CA MET A 127 17.69 0.06 23.05
C MET A 127 17.17 0.78 24.30
N ASN A 128 16.32 0.15 25.10
CA ASN A 128 15.88 0.71 26.38
C ASN A 128 16.11 -0.28 27.52
N HIS A 129 17.36 -0.45 27.91
CA HIS A 129 17.81 -0.85 29.25
C HIS A 129 19.13 -0.17 29.56
#